data_66181b68362251f15f64339e7cf53013
#
_entry.id   66181b68362251f15f64339e7cf53013
#
_cell.length_a   1.000
_cell.length_b   1.000
_cell.length_c   1.000
_cell.angle_alpha   90.00
_cell.angle_beta   90.00
_cell.angle_gamma   90.00
#
_symmetry.space_group_name_H-M   'P 1'
#
loop_
_entity.id
_entity.type
_entity.pdbx_description
1 polymer ?
#
loop_
_entity_poly.entity_id
_entity_poly.type
_entity_poly.pdbx_seq_one_letter_code
_entity_poly.pdbx_strand_id
1 'polypeptide(L)'
;MSAALPSVITWSSHMTAVYISSHSSRRRAQQTCVAMAAGGCCSSVLLLAAAGLVCGLPPGRWLQVSPEVQTLVRLAEREYNGASGLEDVYRAVRTSDLRRQLVSGIRYDFTVFLGRTLCKKGDEEVLDNCRLHSLASLMEIQCRYSMLVLPWVNETKVLEQKCSPEGLSKEVNEPSSEQDALSMKLEDELLETLSLFKDFVTTYDKKYRDDEEALMRLQIFSQNLKKAKEIQEKDQGTAEYGVTKFSDLTEEEFRTLFLNPLLSSQPSRPMKMAPVPSDPPPAQWDWRDQGAVTEVKNQGMCGSCWAFSVIGNIEGHWFLKKRSLISLSEQELVDCDSVDKACGGGLPSNAYEAIEKLGGLETEQDYSYLGHKERCSFSTTKVSAYINSSVEIPKDETQIAAWLAQNGPISIALNAFAMQFYRKGISHPFRILCNSWMIDHAVLLVGYGDRDGKPFWAIKNSWGKDWGEEGYYYLYRGTGACGMNTMCSSAVID
;
A
#
# COMPACT_ATOMS: atom_id res chain seq x y z
N MET A 1 69.09 -0.05 -11.46
CA MET A 1 68.87 1.39 -11.48
C MET A 1 67.43 1.56 -11.07
N SER A 2 67.09 1.69 -9.79
CA SER A 2 66.98 2.92 -8.98
C SER A 2 65.98 3.85 -9.64
N ALA A 3 64.90 4.26 -9.08
CA ALA A 3 64.33 4.69 -7.85
C ALA A 3 62.85 5.06 -8.14
N ALA A 4 61.90 5.29 -7.36
CA ALA A 4 61.66 5.42 -5.93
C ALA A 4 60.13 5.72 -5.81
N LEU A 5 59.54 5.25 -4.75
CA LEU A 5 58.22 5.65 -4.23
C LEU A 5 58.32 7.02 -3.55
N PRO A 6 57.23 7.76 -3.42
CA PRO A 6 56.83 8.09 -2.04
C PRO A 6 55.32 7.96 -1.80
N SER A 7 55.00 7.48 -0.73
CA SER A 7 54.69 7.87 0.66
C SER A 7 53.20 8.05 0.93
N VAL A 8 52.78 7.17 1.82
CA VAL A 8 51.54 7.08 2.57
C VAL A 8 51.36 8.34 3.46
N ILE A 9 50.16 8.90 3.54
CA ILE A 9 49.73 9.76 4.63
C ILE A 9 48.53 9.15 5.31
N THR A 10 48.77 8.63 6.50
CA THR A 10 47.78 8.24 7.50
C THR A 10 47.32 9.47 8.28
N TRP A 11 46.02 9.67 8.43
CA TRP A 11 45.47 10.54 9.48
C TRP A 11 44.66 9.72 10.46
N SER A 12 45.14 9.60 11.66
CA SER A 12 44.47 9.19 12.88
C SER A 12 43.80 10.40 13.52
N SER A 13 42.54 10.28 13.92
CA SER A 13 41.93 11.24 14.84
C SER A 13 41.03 10.51 15.83
N HIS A 14 41.55 10.41 17.03
CA HIS A 14 40.80 10.14 18.26
C HIS A 14 39.81 11.28 18.52
N MET A 15 38.56 10.96 18.84
CA MET A 15 37.69 11.85 19.61
C MET A 15 37.15 11.14 20.85
N THR A 16 37.58 11.69 21.96
CA THR A 16 37.26 11.34 23.31
C THR A 16 35.84 11.83 23.67
N ALA A 17 35.03 10.95 24.23
CA ALA A 17 33.78 11.31 24.87
C ALA A 17 34.02 11.97 26.21
N VAL A 18 33.42 13.13 26.44
CA VAL A 18 33.37 13.78 27.76
C VAL A 18 31.92 13.67 28.26
N TYR A 19 31.76 12.90 29.33
CA TYR A 19 30.58 12.89 30.18
C TYR A 19 30.63 14.09 31.12
N ILE A 20 29.60 14.92 31.15
CA ILE A 20 29.36 15.87 32.24
C ILE A 20 27.95 15.61 32.78
N SER A 21 27.94 15.13 34.01
CA SER A 21 26.81 15.07 34.93
C SER A 21 26.70 16.42 35.64
N SER A 22 25.52 17.01 35.73
CA SER A 22 25.22 17.94 36.80
C SER A 22 23.75 17.98 37.17
N HIS A 23 23.52 17.87 38.44
CA HIS A 23 22.29 17.91 39.22
C HIS A 23 21.57 19.26 39.23
N SER A 24 20.23 19.17 39.35
CA SER A 24 19.36 19.98 40.23
C SER A 24 19.27 21.50 40.05
N SER A 25 18.11 22.04 39.73
CA SER A 25 17.25 22.72 40.71
C SER A 25 15.97 23.31 40.06
N ARG A 26 14.89 23.20 40.83
CA ARG A 26 13.58 23.82 40.56
C ARG A 26 13.67 25.34 40.71
N ARG A 27 13.12 26.12 39.78
CA ARG A 27 12.51 27.43 40.06
C ARG A 27 11.33 27.70 39.10
N ARG A 28 10.23 28.11 39.72
CA ARG A 28 9.02 28.68 39.08
C ARG A 28 9.39 30.02 38.41
N ALA A 29 8.83 30.26 37.23
CA ALA A 29 8.64 31.63 36.74
C ALA A 29 7.23 31.74 36.14
N GLN A 30 6.41 32.52 36.82
CA GLN A 30 5.23 33.17 36.29
C GLN A 30 5.68 34.23 35.29
N GLN A 31 5.09 34.30 34.13
CA GLN A 31 5.17 35.49 33.28
C GLN A 31 3.76 35.92 32.82
N THR A 32 3.42 37.07 33.28
CA THR A 32 2.32 37.96 32.94
C THR A 32 2.47 38.48 31.51
N CYS A 33 1.38 38.41 30.72
CA CYS A 33 1.25 39.14 29.47
C CYS A 33 0.87 40.58 29.70
N VAL A 34 1.68 41.51 29.20
CA VAL A 34 1.33 42.93 29.04
C VAL A 34 1.19 43.22 27.55
N ALA A 35 0.03 43.72 27.17
CA ALA A 35 -0.25 44.20 25.81
C ALA A 35 0.31 45.63 25.66
N MET A 36 0.97 45.90 24.51
CA MET A 36 1.12 47.28 24.00
C MET A 36 0.88 47.32 22.51
N ALA A 37 -0.04 48.17 22.13
CA ALA A 37 -0.34 48.58 20.75
C ALA A 37 0.58 49.74 20.35
N ALA A 38 1.05 49.74 19.10
CA ALA A 38 1.15 50.92 18.20
C ALA A 38 1.87 50.57 16.87
N GLY A 39 1.22 50.66 15.77
CA GLY A 39 1.39 51.58 14.66
C GLY A 39 2.59 51.39 13.71
N GLY A 40 2.35 51.14 12.42
CA GLY A 40 3.29 51.45 11.33
C GLY A 40 3.20 50.55 10.10
N CYS A 41 2.67 51.09 9.00
CA CYS A 41 2.71 50.51 7.65
C CYS A 41 4.14 50.20 7.18
N CYS A 42 4.33 49.04 6.49
CA CYS A 42 5.09 48.98 5.24
C CYS A 42 4.86 47.66 4.53
N SER A 43 4.57 47.75 3.26
CA SER A 43 4.37 46.66 2.29
C SER A 43 5.61 45.77 2.15
N SER A 44 5.42 44.46 2.23
CA SER A 44 6.31 43.50 1.54
C SER A 44 5.56 42.17 1.41
N VAL A 45 5.42 41.74 0.18
CA VAL A 45 4.89 40.43 -0.23
C VAL A 45 5.78 39.35 0.34
N LEU A 46 5.25 38.53 1.24
CA LEU A 46 5.88 37.29 1.69
C LEU A 46 4.89 36.15 1.55
N LEU A 47 5.24 35.23 0.67
CA LEU A 47 4.62 33.92 0.56
C LEU A 47 4.66 33.24 1.94
N LEU A 48 3.54 33.20 2.62
CA LEU A 48 3.36 32.38 3.83
C LEU A 48 2.77 31.03 3.41
N ALA A 49 3.64 30.02 3.45
CA ALA A 49 3.19 28.64 3.50
C ALA A 49 2.31 28.48 4.74
N ALA A 50 1.03 28.20 4.54
CA ALA A 50 0.09 27.85 5.60
C ALA A 50 0.44 26.45 6.11
N ALA A 51 1.39 26.35 7.04
CA ALA A 51 1.46 25.23 7.95
C ALA A 51 0.40 25.45 9.02
N GLY A 52 -0.77 24.86 8.83
CA GLY A 52 -1.79 24.78 9.86
C GLY A 52 -1.24 23.96 11.04
N LEU A 53 -0.80 24.65 12.08
CA LEU A 53 -0.62 24.05 13.40
C LEU A 53 -1.99 23.60 13.91
N VAL A 54 -2.36 22.36 13.65
CA VAL A 54 -3.33 21.67 14.49
C VAL A 54 -2.59 21.42 15.81
N CYS A 55 -2.87 22.23 16.83
CA CYS A 55 -2.53 21.89 18.20
C CYS A 55 -3.31 20.62 18.57
N GLY A 56 -2.69 19.47 18.31
CA GLY A 56 -3.14 18.18 18.81
C GLY A 56 -3.02 18.20 20.33
N LEU A 57 -4.15 18.19 21.01
CA LEU A 57 -4.20 17.83 22.43
C LEU A 57 -3.72 16.39 22.55
N PRO A 58 -2.81 16.07 23.50
CA PRO A 58 -2.35 14.70 23.66
C PRO A 58 -3.52 13.78 24.00
N PRO A 59 -3.59 12.57 23.41
CA PRO A 59 -4.62 11.60 23.69
C PRO A 59 -4.55 11.25 25.19
N GLY A 60 -5.67 11.35 25.90
CA GLY A 60 -5.86 10.85 27.26
C GLY A 60 -6.01 11.87 28.38
N ARG A 61 -6.10 13.17 28.12
CA ARG A 61 -6.54 14.14 29.14
C ARG A 61 -8.00 14.50 28.90
N TRP A 62 -8.87 13.81 29.60
CA TRP A 62 -10.22 14.31 29.86
C TRP A 62 -10.07 15.71 30.52
N LEU A 63 -10.63 16.75 29.91
CA LEU A 63 -11.00 17.93 30.66
C LEU A 63 -11.75 17.42 31.88
N GLN A 64 -11.39 17.88 33.10
CA GLN A 64 -12.08 17.49 34.33
C GLN A 64 -13.54 17.91 34.23
N VAL A 65 -14.33 17.05 33.60
CA VAL A 65 -15.77 17.13 33.58
C VAL A 65 -16.19 16.79 35.00
N SER A 66 -17.09 17.58 35.61
CA SER A 66 -17.53 17.30 36.96
C SER A 66 -18.08 15.87 37.04
N PRO A 67 -18.00 15.19 38.20
CA PRO A 67 -18.50 13.81 38.35
C PRO A 67 -19.95 13.63 37.89
N GLU A 68 -20.79 14.68 38.02
CA GLU A 68 -22.18 14.71 37.54
C GLU A 68 -22.29 14.56 36.01
N VAL A 69 -21.43 15.26 35.27
CA VAL A 69 -21.43 15.20 33.80
C VAL A 69 -20.91 13.88 33.30
N GLN A 70 -19.94 13.26 33.99
CA GLN A 70 -19.48 11.91 33.63
C GLN A 70 -20.61 10.87 33.73
N THR A 71 -21.45 10.99 34.73
CA THR A 71 -22.64 10.12 34.88
C THR A 71 -23.63 10.27 33.73
N LEU A 72 -23.85 11.51 33.26
CA LEU A 72 -24.71 11.81 32.12
C LEU A 72 -24.13 11.25 30.80
N VAL A 73 -22.82 11.38 30.62
CA VAL A 73 -22.12 10.83 29.42
C VAL A 73 -22.23 9.31 29.41
N ARG A 74 -22.04 8.62 30.55
CA ARG A 74 -22.24 7.16 30.65
C ARG A 74 -23.67 6.73 30.39
N LEU A 75 -24.65 7.55 30.79
CA LEU A 75 -26.04 7.29 30.46
C LEU A 75 -26.27 7.43 28.94
N ALA A 76 -25.73 8.47 28.33
CA ALA A 76 -25.80 8.68 26.88
C ALA A 76 -25.17 7.52 26.08
N GLU A 77 -24.02 6.99 26.52
CA GLU A 77 -23.39 5.79 25.94
C GLU A 77 -24.30 4.58 25.99
N ARG A 78 -24.94 4.35 27.15
CA ARG A 78 -25.88 3.21 27.33
C ARG A 78 -27.12 3.35 26.46
N GLU A 79 -27.72 4.51 26.44
CA GLU A 79 -28.91 4.80 25.63
C GLU A 79 -28.61 4.59 24.14
N TYR A 80 -27.48 5.12 23.65
CA TYR A 80 -27.08 4.92 22.26
C TYR A 80 -26.87 3.43 21.94
N ASN A 81 -26.07 2.72 22.74
CA ASN A 81 -25.77 1.31 22.52
C ASN A 81 -27.03 0.44 22.60
N GLY A 82 -27.99 0.79 23.48
CA GLY A 82 -29.29 0.10 23.60
C GLY A 82 -30.19 0.33 22.38
N ALA A 83 -30.23 1.53 21.87
CA ALA A 83 -31.11 1.94 20.75
C ALA A 83 -30.52 1.64 19.37
N SER A 84 -29.19 1.63 19.23
CA SER A 84 -28.53 1.35 17.96
C SER A 84 -28.71 -0.11 17.57
N GLY A 85 -29.14 -0.41 16.36
CA GLY A 85 -29.19 -1.77 15.79
C GLY A 85 -27.82 -2.37 15.45
N LEU A 86 -26.72 -1.67 15.79
CA LEU A 86 -25.35 -2.06 15.47
C LEU A 86 -24.85 -3.14 16.44
N GLU A 87 -24.01 -4.05 15.97
CA GLU A 87 -23.37 -5.09 16.80
C GLU A 87 -22.23 -4.54 17.66
N ASP A 88 -21.62 -3.45 17.23
CA ASP A 88 -20.46 -2.85 17.90
C ASP A 88 -20.91 -2.00 19.11
N VAL A 89 -20.04 -1.94 20.12
CA VAL A 89 -20.20 -1.06 21.27
C VAL A 89 -19.51 0.26 21.01
N TYR A 90 -20.16 1.36 21.38
CA TYR A 90 -19.66 2.73 21.21
C TYR A 90 -19.40 3.39 22.56
N ARG A 91 -18.34 4.20 22.66
CA ARG A 91 -17.98 4.98 23.85
C ARG A 91 -17.76 6.44 23.51
N ALA A 92 -17.96 7.32 24.48
CA ALA A 92 -17.71 8.74 24.32
C ALA A 92 -16.20 9.02 24.15
N VAL A 93 -15.87 9.71 23.07
CA VAL A 93 -14.52 10.23 22.78
C VAL A 93 -14.37 11.64 23.34
N ARG A 94 -15.40 12.46 23.17
CA ARG A 94 -15.44 13.85 23.66
C ARG A 94 -16.87 14.34 23.82
N THR A 95 -17.02 15.48 24.50
CA THR A 95 -18.30 16.19 24.68
C THR A 95 -18.14 17.66 24.33
N SER A 96 -19.21 18.29 23.81
CA SER A 96 -19.26 19.73 23.55
C SER A 96 -20.62 20.32 23.93
N ASP A 97 -20.73 21.66 23.84
CA ASP A 97 -21.96 22.43 23.99
C ASP A 97 -22.73 22.20 25.30
N LEU A 98 -22.01 21.84 26.39
CA LEU A 98 -22.62 21.59 27.66
C LEU A 98 -23.28 22.87 28.22
N ARG A 99 -24.60 22.83 28.36
CA ARG A 99 -25.43 23.85 28.97
C ARG A 99 -26.24 23.24 30.11
N ARG A 100 -26.48 24.02 31.15
CA ARG A 100 -27.36 23.62 32.25
C ARG A 100 -28.39 24.72 32.54
N GLN A 101 -29.60 24.32 32.86
CA GLN A 101 -30.70 25.22 33.23
C GLN A 101 -31.46 24.61 34.41
N LEU A 102 -31.77 25.47 35.40
CA LEU A 102 -32.65 25.09 36.49
C LEU A 102 -34.13 25.28 36.01
N VAL A 103 -34.88 24.19 36.03
CA VAL A 103 -36.30 24.12 35.71
C VAL A 103 -37.04 23.44 36.89
N SER A 104 -37.89 22.46 36.63
CA SER A 104 -38.41 21.54 37.67
C SER A 104 -37.40 20.40 38.01
N GLY A 105 -36.12 20.67 37.97
CA GLY A 105 -34.93 19.83 38.08
C GLY A 105 -33.75 20.56 37.44
N ILE A 106 -32.66 19.88 37.18
CA ILE A 106 -31.52 20.43 36.45
C ILE A 106 -31.53 19.81 35.04
N ARG A 107 -31.84 20.65 34.04
CA ARG A 107 -31.74 20.25 32.64
C ARG A 107 -30.33 20.46 32.15
N TYR A 108 -29.77 19.41 31.50
CA TYR A 108 -28.52 19.42 30.82
C TYR A 108 -28.72 19.19 29.31
N ASP A 109 -28.25 20.12 28.49
CA ASP A 109 -28.17 19.98 27.04
C ASP A 109 -26.68 19.87 26.65
N PHE A 110 -26.30 18.82 25.91
CA PHE A 110 -24.90 18.58 25.53
C PHE A 110 -24.80 17.69 24.29
N THR A 111 -23.67 17.74 23.65
CA THR A 111 -23.32 16.89 22.50
C THR A 111 -22.27 15.90 22.92
N VAL A 112 -22.48 14.62 22.64
CA VAL A 112 -21.51 13.54 22.85
C VAL A 112 -21.07 13.05 21.49
N PHE A 113 -19.78 12.88 21.32
CA PHE A 113 -19.16 12.26 20.15
C PHE A 113 -18.77 10.84 20.54
N LEU A 114 -19.40 9.86 19.92
CA LEU A 114 -19.26 8.44 20.21
C LEU A 114 -18.36 7.78 19.18
N GLY A 115 -17.30 7.14 19.64
CA GLY A 115 -16.39 6.35 18.83
C GLY A 115 -16.65 4.85 19.02
N ARG A 116 -16.45 4.08 17.96
CA ARG A 116 -16.53 2.61 17.97
C ARG A 116 -15.46 2.03 18.88
N THR A 117 -15.79 0.96 19.63
CA THR A 117 -14.85 0.18 20.43
C THR A 117 -14.49 -1.14 19.74
N LEU A 118 -13.55 -1.87 20.35
CA LEU A 118 -13.18 -3.22 19.92
C LEU A 118 -14.14 -4.31 20.43
N CYS A 119 -15.14 -3.94 21.28
CA CYS A 119 -16.09 -4.87 21.86
C CYS A 119 -17.36 -4.99 21.01
N LYS A 120 -17.97 -6.19 21.05
CA LYS A 120 -19.28 -6.46 20.47
C LYS A 120 -20.36 -6.49 21.55
N LYS A 121 -21.60 -6.23 21.16
CA LYS A 121 -22.76 -6.42 22.05
C LYS A 121 -22.90 -7.91 22.37
N GLY A 122 -22.96 -8.22 23.64
CA GLY A 122 -23.02 -9.63 24.11
C GLY A 122 -21.73 -10.14 24.69
N ASP A 123 -20.60 -9.43 24.51
CA ASP A 123 -19.39 -9.71 25.27
C ASP A 123 -19.66 -9.36 26.75
N GLU A 124 -19.28 -10.24 27.67
CA GLU A 124 -19.47 -10.06 29.13
C GLU A 124 -18.59 -8.93 29.73
N GLU A 125 -17.77 -8.30 28.93
CA GLU A 125 -16.94 -7.17 29.37
C GLU A 125 -17.82 -5.93 29.66
N VAL A 126 -17.62 -5.40 30.86
CA VAL A 126 -18.28 -4.16 31.28
C VAL A 126 -17.85 -3.02 30.34
N LEU A 127 -18.79 -2.17 29.94
CA LEU A 127 -18.60 -1.04 29.02
C LEU A 127 -17.33 -0.19 29.34
N ASP A 128 -16.97 -0.12 30.60
CA ASP A 128 -15.79 0.62 31.10
C ASP A 128 -14.44 0.03 30.64
N ASN A 129 -14.37 -1.25 30.28
CA ASN A 129 -13.14 -1.94 29.88
C ASN A 129 -12.96 -1.99 28.35
N CYS A 130 -13.98 -1.63 27.60
CA CYS A 130 -13.92 -1.64 26.14
C CYS A 130 -12.99 -0.54 25.63
N ARG A 131 -11.92 -0.94 24.97
CA ARG A 131 -10.98 0.00 24.33
C ARG A 131 -11.60 0.59 23.07
N LEU A 132 -11.39 1.88 22.86
CA LEU A 132 -11.73 2.55 21.60
C LEU A 132 -10.96 1.93 20.44
N HIS A 133 -11.62 1.80 19.30
CA HIS A 133 -10.95 1.42 18.07
C HIS A 133 -9.94 2.53 17.67
N SER A 134 -8.83 2.17 17.04
CA SER A 134 -7.77 3.08 16.64
C SER A 134 -8.22 4.30 15.81
N LEU A 135 -9.32 4.16 15.08
CA LEU A 135 -9.92 5.21 14.27
C LEU A 135 -11.17 5.85 14.90
N ALA A 136 -11.46 5.57 16.17
CA ALA A 136 -12.67 6.03 16.84
C ALA A 136 -12.81 7.55 16.85
N SER A 137 -11.70 8.29 16.95
CA SER A 137 -11.68 9.76 16.92
C SER A 137 -11.88 10.35 15.52
N LEU A 138 -11.72 9.55 14.47
CA LEU A 138 -11.94 9.97 13.08
C LEU A 138 -13.35 9.64 12.57
N MET A 139 -14.07 8.79 13.29
CA MET A 139 -15.38 8.25 12.89
C MET A 139 -16.37 8.37 14.05
N GLU A 140 -16.52 9.59 14.54
CA GLU A 140 -17.41 9.89 15.68
C GLU A 140 -18.87 10.01 15.23
N ILE A 141 -19.77 9.36 15.96
CA ILE A 141 -21.20 9.59 15.83
C ILE A 141 -21.56 10.75 16.74
N GLN A 142 -22.09 11.81 16.19
CA GLN A 142 -22.51 12.96 16.97
C GLN A 142 -23.93 12.75 17.49
N CYS A 143 -24.10 12.69 18.81
CA CYS A 143 -25.37 12.59 19.47
C CYS A 143 -25.62 13.81 20.35
N ARG A 144 -26.73 14.53 20.11
CA ARG A 144 -27.20 15.60 20.99
C ARG A 144 -28.19 15.04 21.98
N TYR A 145 -27.98 15.32 23.26
CA TYR A 145 -28.83 14.91 24.36
C TYR A 145 -29.38 16.09 25.12
N SER A 146 -30.66 15.99 25.54
CA SER A 146 -31.27 16.79 26.57
C SER A 146 -31.72 15.88 27.69
N MET A 147 -31.17 16.06 28.91
CA MET A 147 -31.43 15.23 30.07
C MET A 147 -31.89 16.06 31.24
N LEU A 148 -32.90 15.58 32.00
CA LEU A 148 -33.39 16.19 33.20
C LEU A 148 -32.97 15.35 34.42
N VAL A 149 -32.17 15.94 35.29
CA VAL A 149 -31.78 15.36 36.57
C VAL A 149 -32.70 15.86 37.65
N LEU A 150 -33.27 14.93 38.39
CA LEU A 150 -34.16 15.18 39.55
C LEU A 150 -33.40 14.73 40.83
N PRO A 151 -32.57 15.58 41.46
CA PRO A 151 -31.68 15.17 42.54
C PRO A 151 -32.43 14.62 43.78
N TRP A 152 -33.65 15.12 44.04
CA TRP A 152 -34.45 14.74 45.22
C TRP A 152 -35.07 13.35 45.12
N VAL A 153 -35.15 12.76 43.94
CA VAL A 153 -35.61 11.37 43.71
C VAL A 153 -34.52 10.49 43.10
N ASN A 154 -33.31 11.04 42.96
CA ASN A 154 -32.16 10.37 42.35
C ASN A 154 -32.48 9.77 40.95
N GLU A 155 -33.26 10.51 40.18
CA GLU A 155 -33.71 10.07 38.84
C GLU A 155 -33.12 10.99 37.76
N THR A 156 -32.72 10.40 36.64
CA THR A 156 -32.32 11.12 35.43
C THR A 156 -33.17 10.65 34.26
N LYS A 157 -33.83 11.59 33.60
CA LYS A 157 -34.69 11.34 32.42
C LYS A 157 -34.05 11.87 31.17
N VAL A 158 -33.93 11.02 30.12
CA VAL A 158 -33.60 11.49 28.78
C VAL A 158 -34.84 12.13 28.17
N LEU A 159 -34.80 13.42 27.91
CA LEU A 159 -35.89 14.18 27.30
C LEU A 159 -35.81 14.12 25.78
N GLU A 160 -34.62 14.21 25.22
CA GLU A 160 -34.36 14.20 23.78
C GLU A 160 -33.03 13.55 23.47
N GLN A 161 -33.02 12.75 22.42
CA GLN A 161 -31.82 12.14 21.84
C GLN A 161 -31.90 12.30 20.33
N LYS A 162 -30.92 12.95 19.75
CA LYS A 162 -30.74 13.06 18.30
C LYS A 162 -29.34 12.69 17.94
N CYS A 163 -29.18 11.56 17.26
CA CYS A 163 -27.89 11.10 16.71
C CYS A 163 -27.92 11.22 15.20
N SER A 164 -26.89 11.81 14.63
CA SER A 164 -26.68 11.76 13.19
C SER A 164 -25.91 10.48 12.85
N PRO A 165 -26.34 9.70 11.86
CA PRO A 165 -25.57 8.57 11.36
C PRO A 165 -24.27 9.12 10.79
N GLU A 166 -23.14 8.67 11.38
CA GLU A 166 -21.76 8.92 10.91
C GLU A 166 -21.53 10.31 10.29
N GLY A 167 -21.22 11.31 11.14
CA GLY A 167 -20.56 12.54 10.71
C GLY A 167 -21.31 13.51 9.80
N LEU A 168 -22.59 13.32 9.53
CA LEU A 168 -23.39 14.14 8.63
C LEU A 168 -24.59 14.77 9.33
N SER A 169 -24.36 15.80 10.15
CA SER A 169 -25.38 16.80 10.43
C SER A 169 -25.05 18.07 9.66
N LYS A 170 -25.51 18.15 8.44
CA LYS A 170 -25.71 19.44 7.78
C LYS A 170 -27.16 19.86 7.96
N GLU A 171 -27.41 20.85 8.82
CA GLU A 171 -28.35 21.89 8.41
C GLU A 171 -27.68 22.55 7.20
N VAL A 172 -28.26 22.32 6.02
CA VAL A 172 -27.78 22.93 4.77
C VAL A 172 -28.18 24.41 4.85
N ASN A 173 -27.31 25.19 5.47
CA ASN A 173 -27.26 26.61 5.20
C ASN A 173 -26.46 26.77 3.92
N GLU A 174 -27.04 27.36 2.87
CA GLU A 174 -26.30 27.72 1.68
C GLU A 174 -25.03 28.50 2.07
N PRO A 175 -23.86 28.19 1.47
CA PRO A 175 -22.61 28.84 1.85
C PRO A 175 -22.70 30.33 1.61
N SER A 176 -22.45 31.10 2.66
CA SER A 176 -22.57 32.57 2.65
C SER A 176 -21.34 33.25 2.05
N SER A 177 -20.26 32.49 1.79
CA SER A 177 -19.01 32.97 1.17
C SER A 177 -18.29 31.91 0.38
N GLU A 178 -17.38 32.30 -0.54
CA GLU A 178 -16.48 31.37 -1.25
C GLU A 178 -15.61 30.55 -0.28
N GLN A 179 -15.26 31.09 0.87
CA GLN A 179 -14.48 30.40 1.91
C GLN A 179 -15.30 29.31 2.58
N ASP A 180 -16.60 29.54 2.84
CA ASP A 180 -17.48 28.53 3.42
C ASP A 180 -17.72 27.39 2.44
N ALA A 181 -17.91 27.69 1.15
CA ALA A 181 -18.05 26.69 0.08
C ALA A 181 -16.79 25.83 -0.08
N LEU A 182 -15.60 26.43 0.05
CA LEU A 182 -14.33 25.73 -0.01
C LEU A 182 -14.13 24.83 1.21
N SER A 183 -14.48 25.33 2.41
CA SER A 183 -14.42 24.55 3.65
C SER A 183 -15.34 23.33 3.60
N MET A 184 -16.58 23.51 3.14
CA MET A 184 -17.54 22.42 2.97
C MET A 184 -17.04 21.36 1.98
N LYS A 185 -16.46 21.79 0.85
CA LYS A 185 -15.90 20.87 -0.14
C LYS A 185 -14.71 20.08 0.41
N LEU A 186 -13.87 20.71 1.23
CA LEU A 186 -12.73 20.05 1.87
C LEU A 186 -13.18 19.03 2.92
N GLU A 187 -14.24 19.33 3.67
CA GLU A 187 -14.84 18.40 4.63
C GLU A 187 -15.48 17.20 3.91
N ASP A 188 -16.20 17.42 2.81
CA ASP A 188 -16.78 16.34 2.00
C ASP A 188 -15.68 15.42 1.41
N GLU A 189 -14.58 15.98 0.86
CA GLU A 189 -13.43 15.22 0.35
C GLU A 189 -12.76 14.41 1.48
N LEU A 190 -12.65 14.97 2.67
CA LEU A 190 -12.08 14.26 3.82
C LEU A 190 -12.98 13.10 4.26
N LEU A 191 -14.31 13.31 4.35
CA LEU A 191 -15.26 12.28 4.73
C LEU A 191 -15.30 11.12 3.72
N GLU A 192 -15.26 11.44 2.42
CA GLU A 192 -15.16 10.45 1.35
C GLU A 192 -13.87 9.64 1.49
N THR A 193 -12.73 10.30 1.71
CA THR A 193 -11.43 9.65 1.92
C THR A 193 -11.45 8.72 3.14
N LEU A 194 -12.07 9.14 4.24
CA LEU A 194 -12.19 8.32 5.45
C LEU A 194 -13.07 7.09 5.21
N SER A 195 -14.18 7.23 4.49
CA SER A 195 -15.03 6.10 4.12
C SER A 195 -14.28 5.10 3.25
N LEU A 196 -13.59 5.57 2.21
CA LEU A 196 -12.76 4.72 1.34
C LEU A 196 -11.64 4.03 2.10
N PHE A 197 -11.00 4.71 3.07
CA PHE A 197 -9.95 4.12 3.89
C PHE A 197 -10.49 3.03 4.82
N LYS A 198 -11.69 3.21 5.38
CA LYS A 198 -12.36 2.18 6.19
C LYS A 198 -12.63 0.92 5.38
N ASP A 199 -13.19 1.09 4.18
CA ASP A 199 -13.46 -0.02 3.26
C ASP A 199 -12.17 -0.71 2.84
N PHE A 200 -11.12 0.05 2.58
CA PHE A 200 -9.78 -0.45 2.28
C PHE A 200 -9.20 -1.29 3.43
N VAL A 201 -9.23 -0.79 4.66
CA VAL A 201 -8.74 -1.51 5.86
C VAL A 201 -9.49 -2.82 6.04
N THR A 202 -10.81 -2.81 5.84
CA THR A 202 -11.66 -4.00 5.96
C THR A 202 -11.40 -5.00 4.83
N THR A 203 -11.36 -4.53 3.58
CA THR A 203 -11.23 -5.38 2.38
C THR A 203 -9.88 -6.11 2.34
N TYR A 204 -8.81 -5.44 2.75
CA TYR A 204 -7.46 -5.98 2.69
C TYR A 204 -6.91 -6.45 4.04
N ASP A 205 -7.77 -6.60 5.07
CA ASP A 205 -7.43 -7.02 6.46
C ASP A 205 -6.19 -6.28 7.01
N LYS A 206 -6.16 -4.94 6.82
CA LYS A 206 -5.03 -4.12 7.24
C LYS A 206 -5.01 -4.00 8.77
N LYS A 207 -3.82 -4.15 9.34
CA LYS A 207 -3.58 -4.04 10.78
C LYS A 207 -2.43 -3.07 11.02
N TYR A 208 -2.69 -2.06 11.80
CA TYR A 208 -1.70 -1.06 12.18
C TYR A 208 -1.36 -1.22 13.66
N ARG A 209 -0.13 -0.93 14.01
CA ARG A 209 0.42 -1.13 15.36
C ARG A 209 -0.28 -0.27 16.42
N ASP A 210 -0.58 0.98 16.04
CA ASP A 210 -1.16 2.01 16.91
C ASP A 210 -1.91 3.07 16.07
N ASP A 211 -2.54 4.03 16.76
CA ASP A 211 -3.31 5.10 16.13
C ASP A 211 -2.44 6.07 15.33
N GLU A 212 -1.19 6.26 15.72
CA GLU A 212 -0.23 7.13 15.03
C GLU A 212 0.13 6.54 13.67
N GLU A 213 0.39 5.24 13.62
CA GLU A 213 0.60 4.53 12.36
C GLU A 213 -0.66 4.57 11.50
N ALA A 214 -1.85 4.33 12.06
CA ALA A 214 -3.10 4.38 11.32
C ALA A 214 -3.35 5.76 10.68
N LEU A 215 -3.06 6.84 11.39
CA LEU A 215 -3.15 8.21 10.86
C LEU A 215 -2.13 8.47 9.75
N MET A 216 -0.90 8.00 9.91
CA MET A 216 0.13 8.10 8.87
C MET A 216 -0.32 7.34 7.61
N ARG A 217 -0.85 6.13 7.76
CA ARG A 217 -1.36 5.33 6.63
C ARG A 217 -2.56 5.97 5.93
N LEU A 218 -3.46 6.60 6.68
CA LEU A 218 -4.54 7.39 6.10
C LEU A 218 -4.02 8.58 5.27
N GLN A 219 -3.00 9.28 5.75
CA GLN A 219 -2.40 10.38 5.00
C GLN A 219 -1.76 9.90 3.70
N ILE A 220 -1.01 8.78 3.75
CA ILE A 220 -0.42 8.14 2.57
C ILE A 220 -1.53 7.71 1.61
N PHE A 221 -2.58 7.06 2.11
CA PHE A 221 -3.74 6.63 1.33
C PHE A 221 -4.39 7.81 0.60
N SER A 222 -4.64 8.92 1.28
CA SER A 222 -5.20 10.14 0.68
C SER A 222 -4.32 10.71 -0.43
N GLN A 223 -2.99 10.71 -0.25
CA GLN A 223 -2.03 11.14 -1.28
C GLN A 223 -2.05 10.18 -2.48
N ASN A 224 -2.15 8.88 -2.21
CA ASN A 224 -2.18 7.84 -3.23
C ASN A 224 -3.47 7.87 -4.06
N LEU A 225 -4.63 8.22 -3.47
CA LEU A 225 -5.86 8.46 -4.23
C LEU A 225 -5.68 9.58 -5.26
N LYS A 226 -4.99 10.66 -4.90
CA LYS A 226 -4.68 11.77 -5.82
C LYS A 226 -3.73 11.30 -6.95
N LYS A 227 -2.69 10.53 -6.61
CA LYS A 227 -1.78 9.93 -7.60
C LYS A 227 -2.52 8.99 -8.56
N ALA A 228 -3.38 8.11 -8.04
CA ALA A 228 -4.17 7.21 -8.86
C ALA A 228 -5.06 7.98 -9.86
N LYS A 229 -5.68 9.08 -9.40
CA LYS A 229 -6.46 9.96 -10.27
C LYS A 229 -5.60 10.65 -11.33
N GLU A 230 -4.42 11.13 -10.99
CA GLU A 230 -3.47 11.73 -11.96
C GLU A 230 -3.02 10.71 -13.01
N ILE A 231 -2.78 9.45 -12.63
CA ILE A 231 -2.46 8.38 -13.57
C ILE A 231 -3.65 8.11 -14.47
N GLN A 232 -4.87 8.01 -13.90
CA GLN A 232 -6.11 7.81 -14.64
C GLN A 232 -6.33 8.88 -15.72
N GLU A 233 -6.12 10.15 -15.38
CA GLU A 233 -6.29 11.29 -16.31
C GLU A 233 -5.26 11.29 -17.45
N LYS A 234 -4.09 10.70 -17.24
CA LYS A 234 -2.98 10.66 -18.20
C LYS A 234 -2.85 9.32 -18.93
N ASP A 235 -3.61 8.30 -18.52
CA ASP A 235 -3.61 7.02 -19.22
C ASP A 235 -4.34 7.12 -20.56
N GLN A 236 -3.75 6.54 -21.60
CA GLN A 236 -4.28 6.58 -22.97
C GLN A 236 -5.00 5.27 -23.37
N GLY A 237 -5.02 4.32 -22.45
CA GLY A 237 -5.64 3.03 -22.61
C GLY A 237 -7.12 2.98 -22.22
N THR A 238 -7.49 1.90 -21.58
CA THR A 238 -8.81 1.68 -20.97
C THR A 238 -8.69 1.29 -19.50
N ALA A 239 -7.48 1.44 -18.93
CA ALA A 239 -7.24 1.02 -17.56
C ALA A 239 -8.03 1.86 -16.55
N GLU A 240 -8.46 1.20 -15.48
CA GLU A 240 -8.99 1.84 -14.30
C GLU A 240 -7.93 1.78 -13.19
N TYR A 241 -7.65 2.93 -12.60
CA TYR A 241 -6.75 3.08 -11.47
C TYR A 241 -7.52 3.52 -10.23
N GLY A 242 -7.07 3.09 -9.06
CA GLY A 242 -7.74 3.41 -7.81
C GLY A 242 -7.17 2.67 -6.62
N VAL A 243 -8.04 2.35 -5.66
CA VAL A 243 -7.66 1.64 -4.45
C VAL A 243 -7.25 0.21 -4.77
N THR A 244 -6.04 -0.14 -4.35
CA THR A 244 -5.48 -1.50 -4.37
C THR A 244 -4.92 -1.81 -2.98
N LYS A 245 -4.53 -3.05 -2.73
CA LYS A 245 -3.89 -3.45 -1.47
C LYS A 245 -2.60 -2.68 -1.12
N PHE A 246 -2.07 -1.89 -2.04
CA PHE A 246 -0.86 -1.08 -1.85
C PHE A 246 -1.14 0.40 -1.60
N SER A 247 -2.42 0.78 -1.45
CA SER A 247 -2.82 2.19 -1.37
C SER A 247 -2.41 2.90 -0.07
N ASP A 248 -2.01 2.16 0.95
CA ASP A 248 -1.45 2.68 2.21
C ASP A 248 0.08 2.72 2.26
N LEU A 249 0.75 2.39 1.15
CA LEU A 249 2.21 2.40 1.04
C LEU A 249 2.70 3.65 0.30
N THR A 250 3.77 4.25 0.80
CA THR A 250 4.51 5.24 0.03
C THR A 250 5.14 4.60 -1.22
N GLU A 251 5.50 5.40 -2.20
CA GLU A 251 6.22 4.93 -3.40
C GLU A 251 7.53 4.24 -3.03
N GLU A 252 8.25 4.76 -2.04
CA GLU A 252 9.51 4.19 -1.57
C GLU A 252 9.31 2.84 -0.87
N GLU A 253 8.28 2.72 -0.01
CA GLU A 253 7.90 1.45 0.63
C GLU A 253 7.49 0.43 -0.43
N PHE A 254 6.64 0.81 -1.39
CA PHE A 254 6.21 -0.07 -2.46
C PHE A 254 7.40 -0.57 -3.28
N ARG A 255 8.32 0.33 -3.68
CA ARG A 255 9.53 -0.03 -4.43
C ARG A 255 10.46 -0.94 -3.63
N THR A 256 10.64 -0.67 -2.35
CA THR A 256 11.56 -1.44 -1.50
C THR A 256 11.02 -2.84 -1.18
N LEU A 257 9.70 -2.97 -0.96
CA LEU A 257 9.10 -4.22 -0.50
C LEU A 257 8.65 -5.14 -1.65
N PHE A 258 8.26 -4.58 -2.81
CA PHE A 258 7.63 -5.35 -3.88
C PHE A 258 8.36 -5.29 -5.22
N LEU A 259 9.28 -4.36 -5.40
CA LEU A 259 10.01 -4.18 -6.65
C LEU A 259 11.49 -4.59 -6.53
N ASN A 260 12.18 -4.56 -7.65
CA ASN A 260 13.57 -5.00 -7.79
C ASN A 260 14.42 -3.93 -8.49
N PRO A 261 15.01 -2.99 -7.76
CA PRO A 261 15.80 -1.90 -8.33
C PRO A 261 17.09 -2.37 -9.03
N LEU A 262 17.52 -3.62 -8.82
CA LEU A 262 18.71 -4.16 -9.47
C LEU A 262 18.53 -4.31 -10.97
N LEU A 263 17.29 -4.47 -11.46
CA LEU A 263 16.98 -4.60 -12.89
C LEU A 263 17.46 -3.41 -13.74
N SER A 264 17.45 -2.20 -13.18
CA SER A 264 17.95 -1.00 -13.87
C SER A 264 19.37 -0.60 -13.49
N SER A 265 19.88 -1.11 -12.37
CA SER A 265 21.18 -0.70 -11.82
C SER A 265 22.35 -1.64 -12.15
N GLN A 266 22.04 -2.86 -12.57
CA GLN A 266 23.06 -3.87 -12.91
C GLN A 266 22.89 -4.33 -14.37
N PRO A 267 23.98 -4.54 -15.11
CA PRO A 267 23.91 -5.12 -16.45
C PRO A 267 23.49 -6.59 -16.37
N SER A 268 22.58 -7.00 -17.25
CA SER A 268 22.27 -8.41 -17.45
C SER A 268 23.50 -9.17 -17.94
N ARG A 269 23.64 -10.42 -17.51
CA ARG A 269 24.62 -11.34 -18.10
C ARG A 269 24.32 -11.50 -19.59
N PRO A 270 25.33 -11.47 -20.47
CA PRO A 270 25.12 -11.75 -21.88
C PRO A 270 24.54 -13.15 -22.11
N MET A 271 23.44 -13.20 -22.84
CA MET A 271 22.82 -14.46 -23.27
C MET A 271 22.85 -14.57 -24.79
N LYS A 272 22.74 -15.79 -25.30
CA LYS A 272 22.63 -16.03 -26.74
C LYS A 272 21.28 -15.49 -27.23
N MET A 273 21.27 -14.76 -28.35
CA MET A 273 20.06 -14.28 -28.98
C MET A 273 19.23 -15.44 -29.52
N ALA A 274 17.94 -15.46 -29.21
CA ALA A 274 17.00 -16.43 -29.73
C ALA A 274 16.80 -16.27 -31.25
N PRO A 275 16.63 -17.36 -32.00
CA PRO A 275 16.19 -17.27 -33.39
C PRO A 275 14.79 -16.67 -33.49
N VAL A 276 14.61 -15.72 -34.40
CA VAL A 276 13.31 -15.10 -34.65
C VAL A 276 12.51 -16.01 -35.60
N PRO A 277 11.25 -16.36 -35.28
CA PRO A 277 10.39 -17.07 -36.19
C PRO A 277 10.16 -16.28 -37.49
N SER A 278 10.16 -16.97 -38.63
CA SER A 278 9.93 -16.39 -39.94
C SER A 278 8.46 -16.07 -40.21
N ASP A 279 7.58 -16.82 -39.56
CA ASP A 279 6.14 -16.68 -39.77
C ASP A 279 5.58 -15.52 -38.94
N PRO A 280 4.62 -14.75 -39.52
CA PRO A 280 3.99 -13.68 -38.78
C PRO A 280 3.19 -14.23 -37.59
N PRO A 281 3.14 -13.49 -36.46
CA PRO A 281 2.36 -13.91 -35.31
C PRO A 281 0.86 -13.97 -35.65
N PRO A 282 0.08 -14.90 -35.04
CA PRO A 282 -1.37 -14.87 -35.11
C PRO A 282 -1.91 -13.55 -34.52
N ALA A 283 -3.16 -13.21 -34.85
CA ALA A 283 -3.78 -11.96 -34.37
C ALA A 283 -3.84 -11.87 -32.84
N GLN A 284 -4.05 -13.01 -32.17
CA GLN A 284 -4.06 -13.15 -30.73
C GLN A 284 -3.51 -14.51 -30.31
N TRP A 285 -2.97 -14.58 -29.10
CA TRP A 285 -2.48 -15.81 -28.51
C TRP A 285 -2.48 -15.71 -26.99
N ASP A 286 -2.84 -16.80 -26.31
CA ASP A 286 -2.81 -16.86 -24.86
C ASP A 286 -2.44 -18.28 -24.38
N TRP A 287 -1.36 -18.38 -23.63
CA TRP A 287 -0.88 -19.65 -23.10
C TRP A 287 -1.73 -20.18 -21.94
N ARG A 288 -2.58 -19.35 -21.33
CA ARG A 288 -3.57 -19.78 -20.33
C ARG A 288 -4.59 -20.70 -20.96
N ASP A 289 -5.07 -20.37 -22.16
CA ASP A 289 -6.02 -21.18 -22.92
C ASP A 289 -5.43 -22.52 -23.37
N GLN A 290 -4.08 -22.59 -23.46
CA GLN A 290 -3.35 -23.80 -23.81
C GLN A 290 -2.96 -24.65 -22.57
N GLY A 291 -3.30 -24.21 -21.36
CA GLY A 291 -2.96 -24.89 -20.11
C GLY A 291 -1.45 -24.86 -19.75
N ALA A 292 -0.70 -23.89 -20.28
CA ALA A 292 0.75 -23.77 -20.09
C ALA A 292 1.14 -22.77 -18.99
N VAL A 293 0.19 -22.26 -18.24
CA VAL A 293 0.41 -21.25 -17.19
C VAL A 293 -0.14 -21.75 -15.86
N THR A 294 0.70 -21.81 -14.84
CA THR A 294 0.32 -22.13 -13.46
C THR A 294 -0.54 -21.03 -12.85
N GLU A 295 -1.14 -21.31 -11.69
CA GLU A 295 -1.89 -20.31 -10.93
C GLU A 295 -1.03 -19.09 -10.56
N VAL A 296 -1.69 -17.95 -10.35
CA VAL A 296 -1.04 -16.73 -9.87
C VAL A 296 -0.58 -16.92 -8.43
N LYS A 297 0.71 -16.73 -8.19
CA LYS A 297 1.36 -16.83 -6.89
C LYS A 297 1.54 -15.44 -6.26
N ASN A 298 2.05 -15.39 -5.02
CA ASN A 298 2.25 -14.15 -4.29
C ASN A 298 3.65 -14.09 -3.66
N GLN A 299 4.48 -13.16 -4.13
CA GLN A 299 5.84 -12.94 -3.62
C GLN A 299 5.88 -12.32 -2.21
N GLY A 300 4.75 -11.78 -1.73
CA GLY A 300 4.72 -11.05 -0.44
C GLY A 300 5.64 -9.84 -0.43
N MET A 301 6.12 -9.46 0.75
CA MET A 301 7.06 -8.33 0.94
C MET A 301 8.52 -8.78 0.72
N CYS A 302 8.80 -9.26 -0.48
CA CYS A 302 10.12 -9.74 -0.88
C CYS A 302 10.34 -9.34 -2.35
N GLY A 303 11.44 -8.68 -2.68
CA GLY A 303 11.80 -8.27 -4.04
C GLY A 303 12.21 -9.44 -4.96
N SER A 304 11.50 -10.57 -4.88
CA SER A 304 11.80 -11.83 -5.58
C SER A 304 11.07 -11.98 -6.91
N CYS A 305 10.50 -10.91 -7.47
CA CYS A 305 9.79 -10.94 -8.76
C CYS A 305 10.62 -11.59 -9.90
N TRP A 306 11.95 -11.42 -9.86
CA TRP A 306 12.89 -12.05 -10.80
C TRP A 306 12.83 -13.59 -10.77
N ALA A 307 12.65 -14.17 -9.57
CA ALA A 307 12.50 -15.62 -9.41
C ALA A 307 11.13 -16.08 -9.95
N PHE A 308 10.02 -15.38 -9.59
CA PHE A 308 8.67 -15.71 -10.08
C PHE A 308 8.57 -15.63 -11.60
N SER A 309 9.19 -14.63 -12.21
CA SER A 309 9.21 -14.45 -13.65
C SER A 309 9.92 -15.61 -14.36
N VAL A 310 11.10 -16.02 -13.87
CA VAL A 310 11.88 -17.13 -14.43
C VAL A 310 11.21 -18.47 -14.19
N ILE A 311 10.73 -18.72 -12.98
CA ILE A 311 10.02 -19.96 -12.65
C ILE A 311 8.78 -20.11 -13.52
N GLY A 312 7.95 -19.08 -13.66
CA GLY A 312 6.76 -19.14 -14.52
C GLY A 312 7.11 -19.40 -16.00
N ASN A 313 8.23 -18.85 -16.49
CA ASN A 313 8.73 -19.15 -17.82
C ASN A 313 9.11 -20.64 -17.96
N ILE A 314 9.85 -21.19 -17.00
CA ILE A 314 10.27 -22.60 -17.02
C ILE A 314 9.07 -23.55 -16.91
N GLU A 315 8.11 -23.26 -16.02
CA GLU A 315 6.86 -24.02 -15.87
C GLU A 315 6.12 -24.17 -17.22
N GLY A 316 5.99 -23.05 -17.96
CA GLY A 316 5.35 -23.05 -19.28
C GLY A 316 6.14 -23.84 -20.33
N HIS A 317 7.46 -23.64 -20.41
CA HIS A 317 8.32 -24.37 -21.34
C HIS A 317 8.41 -25.87 -21.01
N TRP A 318 8.44 -26.22 -19.74
CA TRP A 318 8.38 -27.60 -19.28
C TRP A 318 7.09 -28.29 -19.72
N PHE A 319 5.94 -27.61 -19.54
CA PHE A 319 4.66 -28.10 -20.03
C PHE A 319 4.66 -28.35 -21.54
N LEU A 320 5.22 -27.44 -22.31
CA LEU A 320 5.25 -27.55 -23.77
C LEU A 320 6.09 -28.75 -24.23
N LYS A 321 7.19 -29.04 -23.55
CA LYS A 321 8.13 -30.13 -23.89
C LYS A 321 7.72 -31.47 -23.28
N LYS A 322 7.27 -31.49 -22.04
CA LYS A 322 7.02 -32.72 -21.27
C LYS A 322 5.52 -33.02 -21.06
N ARG A 323 4.63 -32.12 -21.49
CA ARG A 323 3.16 -32.24 -21.36
C ARG A 323 2.68 -32.39 -19.91
N SER A 324 3.44 -31.86 -18.97
CA SER A 324 3.15 -31.86 -17.55
C SER A 324 3.37 -30.46 -16.98
N LEU A 325 2.29 -29.81 -16.55
CA LEU A 325 2.36 -28.52 -15.86
C LEU A 325 2.68 -28.78 -14.40
N ILE A 326 3.83 -28.28 -13.94
CA ILE A 326 4.34 -28.47 -12.59
C ILE A 326 4.54 -27.08 -11.97
N SER A 327 4.08 -26.87 -10.74
CA SER A 327 4.43 -25.68 -9.96
C SER A 327 5.81 -25.88 -9.37
N LEU A 328 6.76 -25.01 -9.75
CA LEU A 328 8.17 -25.07 -9.33
C LEU A 328 8.45 -24.03 -8.24
N SER A 329 9.55 -24.23 -7.52
CA SER A 329 9.91 -23.44 -6.33
C SER A 329 10.62 -22.14 -6.70
N GLU A 330 10.05 -21.01 -6.32
CA GLU A 330 10.73 -19.71 -6.30
C GLU A 330 11.67 -19.57 -5.10
N GLN A 331 11.34 -20.23 -3.98
CA GLN A 331 12.17 -20.20 -2.77
C GLN A 331 13.55 -20.80 -3.02
N GLU A 332 13.63 -21.82 -3.84
CA GLU A 332 14.92 -22.43 -4.21
C GLU A 332 15.88 -21.39 -4.82
N LEU A 333 15.40 -20.52 -5.71
CA LEU A 333 16.21 -19.42 -6.24
C LEU A 333 16.54 -18.39 -5.17
N VAL A 334 15.57 -18.00 -4.33
CA VAL A 334 15.81 -17.05 -3.24
C VAL A 334 16.90 -17.52 -2.29
N ASP A 335 16.98 -18.81 -2.02
CA ASP A 335 17.92 -19.38 -1.06
C ASP A 335 19.25 -19.80 -1.69
N CYS A 336 19.21 -20.37 -2.90
CA CYS A 336 20.35 -21.06 -3.49
C CYS A 336 21.12 -20.24 -4.54
N ASP A 337 20.51 -19.20 -5.10
CA ASP A 337 21.26 -18.28 -5.95
C ASP A 337 22.28 -17.50 -5.10
N SER A 338 23.56 -17.65 -5.48
CA SER A 338 24.69 -17.02 -4.78
C SER A 338 25.11 -15.69 -5.40
N VAL A 339 24.56 -15.31 -6.55
CA VAL A 339 24.90 -14.10 -7.30
C VAL A 339 23.94 -12.97 -6.96
N ASP A 340 22.66 -13.29 -6.91
CA ASP A 340 21.60 -12.34 -6.64
C ASP A 340 21.36 -12.11 -5.14
N LYS A 341 20.55 -11.08 -4.80
CA LYS A 341 20.36 -10.63 -3.41
C LYS A 341 19.07 -11.13 -2.77
N ALA A 342 18.54 -12.26 -3.25
CA ALA A 342 17.29 -12.85 -2.74
C ALA A 342 16.12 -11.83 -2.73
N CYS A 343 15.58 -11.47 -1.55
CA CYS A 343 14.56 -10.43 -1.44
C CYS A 343 15.05 -9.00 -1.73
N GLY A 344 16.36 -8.78 -1.78
CA GLY A 344 16.94 -7.50 -2.23
C GLY A 344 17.01 -7.36 -3.75
N GLY A 345 16.49 -8.34 -4.50
CA GLY A 345 16.42 -8.35 -5.95
C GLY A 345 17.41 -9.29 -6.62
N GLY A 346 17.21 -9.50 -7.91
CA GLY A 346 18.05 -10.35 -8.77
C GLY A 346 17.76 -10.10 -10.24
N LEU A 347 18.47 -10.80 -11.11
CA LEU A 347 18.33 -10.70 -12.56
C LEU A 347 17.87 -12.03 -13.15
N PRO A 348 16.87 -12.05 -14.07
CA PRO A 348 16.46 -13.27 -14.76
C PRO A 348 17.62 -14.03 -15.40
N SER A 349 18.58 -13.30 -15.98
CA SER A 349 19.79 -13.90 -16.60
C SER A 349 20.67 -14.67 -15.60
N ASN A 350 20.78 -14.19 -14.35
CA ASN A 350 21.55 -14.87 -13.30
C ASN A 350 20.76 -16.06 -12.76
N ALA A 351 19.43 -15.93 -12.62
CA ALA A 351 18.56 -17.01 -12.19
C ALA A 351 18.67 -18.24 -13.11
N TYR A 352 18.63 -18.05 -14.44
CA TYR A 352 18.84 -19.16 -15.37
C TYR A 352 20.20 -19.83 -15.16
N GLU A 353 21.26 -19.05 -15.00
CA GLU A 353 22.60 -19.60 -14.74
C GLU A 353 22.67 -20.37 -13.41
N ALA A 354 22.00 -19.88 -12.38
CA ALA A 354 21.92 -20.56 -11.09
C ALA A 354 21.24 -21.92 -11.23
N ILE A 355 20.09 -21.98 -11.96
CA ILE A 355 19.37 -23.23 -12.23
C ILE A 355 20.23 -24.22 -13.04
N GLU A 356 20.91 -23.75 -14.07
CA GLU A 356 21.82 -24.56 -14.85
C GLU A 356 22.94 -25.17 -13.97
N LYS A 357 23.51 -24.39 -13.04
CA LYS A 357 24.56 -24.84 -12.10
C LYS A 357 24.03 -25.77 -11.02
N LEU A 358 22.84 -25.57 -10.52
CA LEU A 358 22.17 -26.44 -9.55
C LEU A 358 21.82 -27.79 -10.18
N GLY A 359 21.52 -27.79 -11.48
CA GLY A 359 21.13 -28.98 -12.23
C GLY A 359 19.62 -29.23 -12.29
N GLY A 360 18.81 -28.28 -11.85
CA GLY A 360 17.36 -28.33 -11.97
C GLY A 360 16.65 -27.62 -10.83
N LEU A 361 15.35 -27.84 -10.75
CA LEU A 361 14.41 -27.21 -9.80
C LEU A 361 13.55 -28.26 -9.11
N GLU A 362 13.30 -28.08 -7.83
CA GLU A 362 12.30 -28.81 -7.06
C GLU A 362 10.89 -28.22 -7.27
N THR A 363 9.84 -28.96 -6.85
CA THR A 363 8.46 -28.46 -6.89
C THR A 363 8.23 -27.44 -5.78
N GLU A 364 7.22 -26.60 -5.94
CA GLU A 364 6.72 -25.71 -4.86
C GLU A 364 6.30 -26.51 -3.61
N GLN A 365 5.82 -27.75 -3.79
CA GLN A 365 5.44 -28.63 -2.67
C GLN A 365 6.66 -29.11 -1.88
N ASP A 366 7.78 -29.42 -2.55
CA ASP A 366 8.99 -29.94 -1.92
C ASP A 366 9.88 -28.88 -1.33
N TYR A 367 9.80 -27.65 -1.87
CA TYR A 367 10.57 -26.49 -1.44
C TYR A 367 9.67 -25.23 -1.47
N SER A 368 8.82 -25.13 -0.47
CA SER A 368 7.73 -24.13 -0.41
C SER A 368 8.23 -22.70 -0.23
N TYR A 369 7.51 -21.72 -0.81
CA TYR A 369 7.82 -20.31 -0.73
C TYR A 369 7.59 -19.73 0.68
N LEU A 370 8.59 -19.05 1.22
CA LEU A 370 8.59 -18.44 2.56
C LEU A 370 8.62 -16.91 2.53
N GLY A 371 9.05 -16.29 1.42
CA GLY A 371 9.13 -14.84 1.28
C GLY A 371 10.29 -14.18 2.04
N HIS A 372 11.28 -14.93 2.43
CA HIS A 372 12.56 -14.45 3.00
C HIS A 372 13.66 -15.45 2.70
N LYS A 373 14.91 -15.00 2.78
CA LYS A 373 16.06 -15.86 2.50
C LYS A 373 16.32 -16.80 3.67
N GLU A 374 16.43 -18.09 3.34
CA GLU A 374 16.88 -19.14 4.25
C GLU A 374 18.21 -19.77 3.76
N ARG A 375 18.65 -20.80 4.46
CA ARG A 375 19.77 -21.61 4.02
C ARG A 375 19.32 -22.52 2.87
N CYS A 376 20.07 -22.52 1.76
CA CYS A 376 19.84 -23.43 0.65
C CYS A 376 19.77 -24.88 1.11
N SER A 377 18.65 -25.55 0.83
CA SER A 377 18.38 -26.95 1.16
C SER A 377 18.08 -27.80 -0.08
N PHE A 378 18.52 -27.34 -1.26
CA PHE A 378 18.33 -28.03 -2.53
C PHE A 378 18.82 -29.49 -2.51
N SER A 379 18.02 -30.37 -3.08
CA SER A 379 18.32 -31.80 -3.19
C SER A 379 18.19 -32.28 -4.63
N THR A 380 19.29 -32.77 -5.19
CA THR A 380 19.32 -33.36 -6.56
C THR A 380 18.35 -34.54 -6.73
N THR A 381 17.95 -35.21 -5.64
CA THR A 381 17.01 -36.34 -5.68
C THR A 381 15.55 -35.89 -5.83
N LYS A 382 15.26 -34.61 -5.61
CA LYS A 382 13.90 -34.02 -5.72
C LYS A 382 13.73 -33.18 -6.98
N VAL A 383 14.74 -33.07 -7.81
CA VAL A 383 14.67 -32.32 -9.07
C VAL A 383 13.53 -32.84 -9.93
N SER A 384 12.62 -31.94 -10.29
CA SER A 384 11.40 -32.23 -11.07
C SER A 384 11.42 -31.58 -12.46
N ALA A 385 12.22 -30.53 -12.65
CA ALA A 385 12.43 -29.87 -13.93
C ALA A 385 13.88 -29.39 -14.06
N TYR A 386 14.36 -29.25 -15.30
CA TYR A 386 15.68 -28.70 -15.59
C TYR A 386 15.65 -27.88 -16.88
N ILE A 387 16.67 -27.07 -17.09
CA ILE A 387 16.86 -26.31 -18.33
C ILE A 387 18.23 -26.67 -18.93
N ASN A 388 18.35 -26.58 -20.26
CA ASN A 388 19.60 -26.85 -20.98
C ASN A 388 20.43 -25.57 -21.19
N SER A 389 19.74 -24.44 -21.37
CA SER A 389 20.31 -23.11 -21.52
C SER A 389 19.25 -22.02 -21.42
N SER A 390 19.67 -20.78 -21.64
CA SER A 390 18.78 -19.62 -21.72
C SER A 390 19.11 -18.73 -22.91
N VAL A 391 18.11 -17.98 -23.38
CA VAL A 391 18.24 -17.07 -24.52
C VAL A 391 17.61 -15.71 -24.24
N GLU A 392 18.16 -14.68 -24.89
CA GLU A 392 17.58 -13.34 -24.94
C GLU A 392 16.65 -13.24 -26.15
N ILE A 393 15.46 -12.65 -25.98
CA ILE A 393 14.48 -12.43 -27.05
C ILE A 393 14.72 -11.03 -27.63
N PRO A 394 14.66 -10.86 -28.98
CA PRO A 394 14.78 -9.55 -29.61
C PRO A 394 13.74 -8.53 -29.10
N LYS A 395 14.11 -7.24 -29.13
CA LYS A 395 13.32 -6.14 -28.53
C LYS A 395 12.15 -5.66 -29.38
N ASP A 396 12.02 -6.14 -30.61
CA ASP A 396 10.89 -5.78 -31.48
C ASP A 396 9.62 -6.49 -31.03
N GLU A 397 8.55 -5.74 -30.77
CA GLU A 397 7.31 -6.29 -30.22
C GLU A 397 6.62 -7.28 -31.17
N THR A 398 6.78 -7.16 -32.48
CA THR A 398 6.26 -8.12 -33.47
C THR A 398 7.02 -9.44 -33.36
N GLN A 399 8.35 -9.36 -33.21
CA GLN A 399 9.19 -10.54 -33.01
C GLN A 399 8.93 -11.21 -31.65
N ILE A 400 8.69 -10.42 -30.61
CA ILE A 400 8.26 -10.94 -29.29
C ILE A 400 6.94 -11.69 -29.43
N ALA A 401 5.95 -11.14 -30.14
CA ALA A 401 4.67 -11.81 -30.36
C ALA A 401 4.81 -13.11 -31.13
N ALA A 402 5.62 -13.11 -32.20
CA ALA A 402 5.89 -14.29 -33.00
C ALA A 402 6.60 -15.38 -32.16
N TRP A 403 7.61 -14.99 -31.39
CA TRP A 403 8.34 -15.91 -30.53
C TRP A 403 7.46 -16.49 -29.41
N LEU A 404 6.68 -15.62 -28.74
CA LEU A 404 5.72 -16.02 -27.69
C LEU A 404 4.75 -17.09 -28.21
N ALA A 405 4.10 -16.82 -29.35
CA ALA A 405 3.07 -17.73 -29.90
C ALA A 405 3.64 -19.11 -30.28
N GLN A 406 4.89 -19.18 -30.70
CA GLN A 406 5.50 -20.44 -31.16
C GLN A 406 6.25 -21.20 -30.07
N ASN A 407 6.84 -20.51 -29.10
CA ASN A 407 7.81 -21.13 -28.19
C ASN A 407 7.33 -21.20 -26.73
N GLY A 408 6.47 -20.31 -26.25
CA GLY A 408 5.99 -20.34 -24.88
C GLY A 408 6.01 -18.98 -24.16
N PRO A 409 5.56 -18.91 -22.91
CA PRO A 409 5.63 -17.72 -22.07
C PRO A 409 7.04 -17.15 -21.97
N ILE A 410 7.17 -15.82 -21.82
CA ILE A 410 8.46 -15.10 -21.80
C ILE A 410 8.65 -14.40 -20.46
N SER A 411 9.81 -14.57 -19.82
CA SER A 411 10.24 -13.72 -18.70
C SER A 411 10.59 -12.33 -19.24
N ILE A 412 9.89 -11.30 -18.75
CA ILE A 412 10.12 -9.90 -19.13
C ILE A 412 10.32 -9.03 -17.90
N ALA A 413 10.86 -7.83 -18.10
CA ALA A 413 10.91 -6.82 -17.07
C ALA A 413 10.37 -5.48 -17.58
N LEU A 414 9.78 -4.69 -16.66
CA LEU A 414 9.13 -3.41 -16.97
C LEU A 414 9.24 -2.43 -15.79
N ASN A 415 8.83 -1.19 -16.02
CA ASN A 415 8.62 -0.21 -14.98
C ASN A 415 7.22 -0.39 -14.38
N ALA A 416 7.14 -0.66 -13.07
CA ALA A 416 5.89 -0.97 -12.38
C ALA A 416 5.22 0.22 -11.67
N PHE A 417 5.64 1.46 -11.94
CA PHE A 417 5.11 2.64 -11.24
C PHE A 417 3.58 2.73 -11.26
N ALA A 418 2.97 2.58 -12.45
CA ALA A 418 1.51 2.64 -12.59
C ALA A 418 0.79 1.42 -12.00
N MET A 419 1.49 0.31 -11.82
CA MET A 419 0.91 -0.94 -11.35
C MET A 419 0.48 -0.88 -9.87
N GLN A 420 1.06 0.01 -9.06
CA GLN A 420 0.64 0.21 -7.67
C GLN A 420 -0.87 0.46 -7.54
N PHE A 421 -1.46 1.17 -8.50
CA PHE A 421 -2.86 1.59 -8.47
C PHE A 421 -3.74 0.93 -9.54
N TYR A 422 -3.19 0.02 -10.33
CA TYR A 422 -3.92 -0.65 -11.42
C TYR A 422 -4.98 -1.60 -10.87
N ARG A 423 -6.18 -1.53 -11.43
CA ARG A 423 -7.31 -2.40 -11.10
C ARG A 423 -7.70 -3.32 -12.24
N LYS A 424 -7.93 -2.79 -13.42
CA LYS A 424 -8.33 -3.54 -14.62
C LYS A 424 -8.17 -2.72 -15.90
N GLY A 425 -8.44 -3.32 -17.04
CA GLY A 425 -8.40 -2.69 -18.37
C GLY A 425 -6.99 -2.66 -18.96
N ILE A 426 -6.83 -2.07 -20.13
CA ILE A 426 -5.55 -1.97 -20.83
C ILE A 426 -4.84 -0.70 -20.41
N SER A 427 -3.75 -0.85 -19.68
CA SER A 427 -2.90 0.25 -19.21
C SER A 427 -2.03 0.78 -20.35
N HIS A 428 -2.09 2.07 -20.59
CA HIS A 428 -1.20 2.79 -21.52
C HIS A 428 -0.74 4.10 -20.86
N PRO A 429 0.06 4.01 -19.79
CA PRO A 429 0.46 5.19 -19.04
C PRO A 429 1.39 6.07 -19.87
N PHE A 430 1.31 7.36 -19.63
CA PHE A 430 2.15 8.33 -20.31
C PHE A 430 3.63 8.07 -19.97
N ARG A 431 4.54 8.24 -20.94
CA ARG A 431 5.97 7.86 -20.82
C ARG A 431 6.70 8.49 -19.62
N ILE A 432 6.27 9.65 -19.13
CA ILE A 432 6.86 10.27 -17.93
C ILE A 432 6.53 9.44 -16.67
N LEU A 433 5.36 8.81 -16.62
CA LEU A 433 4.91 7.98 -15.48
C LEU A 433 5.40 6.54 -15.58
N CYS A 434 5.85 6.13 -16.76
CA CYS A 434 6.26 4.75 -17.01
C CYS A 434 7.55 4.74 -17.83
N ASN A 435 8.64 5.18 -17.20
CA ASN A 435 9.92 5.40 -17.85
C ASN A 435 10.64 4.08 -18.15
N SER A 436 10.95 3.84 -19.43
CA SER A 436 11.64 2.63 -19.89
C SER A 436 13.10 2.47 -19.38
N TRP A 437 13.66 3.52 -18.79
CA TRP A 437 15.01 3.46 -18.20
C TRP A 437 15.01 3.02 -16.73
N MET A 438 13.85 3.01 -16.09
CA MET A 438 13.71 2.65 -14.68
C MET A 438 12.95 1.33 -14.53
N ILE A 439 13.49 0.30 -15.15
CA ILE A 439 12.96 -1.06 -15.03
C ILE A 439 13.16 -1.55 -13.60
N ASP A 440 12.10 -1.96 -12.94
CA ASP A 440 12.12 -2.31 -11.51
C ASP A 440 11.21 -3.50 -11.14
N HIS A 441 10.60 -4.17 -12.13
CA HIS A 441 9.76 -5.34 -11.86
C HIS A 441 9.88 -6.39 -12.97
N ALA A 442 10.06 -7.64 -12.60
CA ALA A 442 10.08 -8.77 -13.52
C ALA A 442 8.76 -9.55 -13.42
N VAL A 443 8.20 -9.90 -14.57
CA VAL A 443 6.87 -10.51 -14.72
C VAL A 443 6.88 -11.54 -15.86
N LEU A 444 5.80 -12.29 -16.02
CA LEU A 444 5.66 -13.28 -17.07
C LEU A 444 4.70 -12.84 -18.16
N LEU A 445 5.18 -12.71 -19.39
CA LEU A 445 4.37 -12.46 -20.57
C LEU A 445 3.75 -13.77 -21.03
N VAL A 446 2.41 -13.85 -21.01
CA VAL A 446 1.69 -15.10 -21.30
C VAL A 446 0.83 -15.05 -22.58
N GLY A 447 0.53 -13.85 -23.07
CA GLY A 447 -0.32 -13.71 -24.23
C GLY A 447 -0.39 -12.29 -24.78
N TYR A 448 -1.13 -12.13 -25.84
CA TYR A 448 -1.46 -10.85 -26.46
C TYR A 448 -2.76 -10.96 -27.27
N GLY A 449 -3.39 -9.83 -27.49
CA GLY A 449 -4.64 -9.77 -28.27
C GLY A 449 -5.05 -8.32 -28.56
N ASP A 450 -6.34 -8.18 -28.84
CA ASP A 450 -7.03 -6.91 -29.00
C ASP A 450 -8.32 -6.93 -28.16
N ARG A 451 -8.60 -5.82 -27.49
CA ARG A 451 -9.84 -5.61 -26.73
C ARG A 451 -10.41 -4.26 -27.17
N ASP A 452 -11.51 -4.29 -27.91
CA ASP A 452 -12.19 -3.10 -28.43
C ASP A 452 -11.30 -2.19 -29.30
N GLY A 453 -10.48 -2.78 -30.18
CA GLY A 453 -9.56 -2.08 -31.07
C GLY A 453 -8.29 -1.57 -30.37
N LYS A 454 -8.01 -1.99 -29.15
CA LYS A 454 -6.79 -1.69 -28.42
C LYS A 454 -5.93 -2.95 -28.25
N PRO A 455 -4.76 -3.00 -28.91
CA PRO A 455 -3.84 -4.12 -28.76
C PRO A 455 -3.22 -4.15 -27.36
N PHE A 456 -3.07 -5.36 -26.78
CA PHE A 456 -2.53 -5.53 -25.45
C PHE A 456 -1.57 -6.72 -25.34
N TRP A 457 -0.74 -6.67 -24.31
CA TRP A 457 0.00 -7.77 -23.75
C TRP A 457 -0.70 -8.29 -22.50
N ALA A 458 -0.88 -9.60 -22.36
CA ALA A 458 -1.36 -10.25 -21.14
C ALA A 458 -0.16 -10.68 -20.30
N ILE A 459 -0.04 -10.16 -19.11
CA ILE A 459 1.10 -10.30 -18.22
C ILE A 459 0.66 -10.90 -16.89
N LYS A 460 1.22 -12.07 -16.53
CA LYS A 460 1.03 -12.69 -15.22
C LYS A 460 1.95 -12.01 -14.22
N ASN A 461 1.36 -11.47 -13.14
CA ASN A 461 2.09 -10.86 -12.04
C ASN A 461 2.25 -11.83 -10.87
N SER A 462 3.02 -11.45 -9.86
CA SER A 462 3.33 -12.22 -8.66
C SER A 462 2.85 -11.54 -7.36
N TRP A 463 1.72 -10.84 -7.42
CA TRP A 463 1.14 -10.15 -6.25
C TRP A 463 -0.20 -10.74 -5.80
N GLY A 464 -0.49 -12.03 -6.11
CA GLY A 464 -1.72 -12.72 -5.76
C GLY A 464 -2.89 -12.40 -6.70
N LYS A 465 -3.95 -13.22 -6.61
CA LYS A 465 -5.16 -13.11 -7.46
C LYS A 465 -6.04 -11.91 -7.10
N ASP A 466 -5.86 -11.33 -5.92
CA ASP A 466 -6.59 -10.17 -5.41
C ASP A 466 -6.07 -8.83 -5.95
N TRP A 467 -5.03 -8.84 -6.78
CA TRP A 467 -4.49 -7.68 -7.46
C TRP A 467 -4.80 -7.71 -8.97
N GLY A 468 -5.09 -6.55 -9.57
CA GLY A 468 -5.34 -6.42 -11.00
C GLY A 468 -6.56 -7.23 -11.48
N GLU A 469 -6.52 -7.74 -12.70
CA GLU A 469 -7.53 -8.68 -13.22
C GLU A 469 -7.12 -10.12 -12.84
N GLU A 470 -7.53 -10.60 -11.68
CA GLU A 470 -7.20 -11.94 -11.15
C GLU A 470 -5.69 -12.23 -11.11
N GLY A 471 -4.89 -11.22 -10.78
CA GLY A 471 -3.42 -11.30 -10.73
C GLY A 471 -2.72 -10.98 -12.04
N TYR A 472 -3.47 -10.60 -13.08
CA TYR A 472 -2.94 -10.23 -14.39
C TYR A 472 -2.95 -8.71 -14.60
N TYR A 473 -1.97 -8.26 -15.41
CA TYR A 473 -1.83 -6.90 -15.90
C TYR A 473 -1.95 -6.89 -17.42
N TYR A 474 -2.79 -6.00 -17.95
CA TYR A 474 -2.90 -5.80 -19.40
C TYR A 474 -2.25 -4.50 -19.79
N LEU A 475 -1.20 -4.60 -20.61
CA LEU A 475 -0.38 -3.45 -21.02
C LEU A 475 -0.54 -3.22 -22.52
N TYR A 476 -0.66 -1.95 -22.94
CA TYR A 476 -0.78 -1.59 -24.35
C TYR A 476 0.42 -2.11 -25.17
N ARG A 477 0.15 -2.76 -26.31
CA ARG A 477 1.12 -3.37 -27.22
C ARG A 477 1.38 -2.48 -28.42
N GLY A 478 2.64 -2.29 -28.82
CA GLY A 478 3.07 -1.60 -30.05
C GLY A 478 3.85 -0.31 -29.81
N THR A 479 4.15 0.06 -28.57
CA THR A 479 4.91 1.29 -28.23
C THR A 479 6.08 1.06 -27.29
N GLY A 480 6.36 -0.20 -26.92
CA GLY A 480 7.34 -0.53 -25.89
C GLY A 480 6.94 0.07 -24.53
N ALA A 481 5.63 0.07 -24.23
CA ALA A 481 5.11 0.70 -23.03
C ALA A 481 5.83 0.19 -21.76
N CYS A 482 6.16 1.10 -20.86
CA CYS A 482 6.89 0.81 -19.61
C CYS A 482 8.23 0.07 -19.80
N GLY A 483 8.79 0.04 -21.00
CA GLY A 483 10.03 -0.63 -21.32
C GLY A 483 9.94 -2.16 -21.32
N MET A 484 8.73 -2.73 -21.43
CA MET A 484 8.47 -4.17 -21.34
C MET A 484 9.28 -5.03 -22.34
N ASN A 485 9.76 -4.42 -23.41
CA ASN A 485 10.55 -5.07 -24.45
C ASN A 485 12.08 -4.92 -24.29
N THR A 486 12.54 -4.34 -23.18
CA THR A 486 13.99 -4.07 -22.98
C THR A 486 14.75 -5.26 -22.45
N MET A 487 14.10 -6.11 -21.64
CA MET A 487 14.66 -7.30 -21.00
C MET A 487 13.68 -8.45 -21.18
N CYS A 488 13.83 -9.20 -22.26
CA CYS A 488 13.01 -10.37 -22.58
C CYS A 488 13.91 -11.60 -22.69
N SER A 489 13.58 -12.65 -21.97
CA SER A 489 14.41 -13.87 -21.91
C SER A 489 13.58 -15.13 -21.71
N SER A 490 14.16 -16.26 -22.05
CA SER A 490 13.53 -17.57 -21.88
C SER A 490 14.52 -18.67 -21.63
N ALA A 491 14.09 -19.67 -20.86
CA ALA A 491 14.74 -20.96 -20.77
C ALA A 491 14.65 -21.72 -22.10
N VAL A 492 15.61 -22.58 -22.34
CA VAL A 492 15.61 -23.60 -23.41
C VAL A 492 15.57 -24.98 -22.77
N ILE A 493 14.60 -25.79 -23.18
CA ILE A 493 14.37 -27.15 -22.70
C ILE A 493 14.29 -28.07 -23.93
N ASP A 494 15.13 -29.09 -23.96
CA ASP A 494 15.20 -30.08 -25.05
C ASP A 494 14.23 -31.25 -24.87
#